data_5fefe28814ac990a24ee82af31c47ce3
#
_entry.id   5fefe28814ac990a24ee82af31c47ce3
#
_cell.length_a   1.000
_cell.length_b   1.000
_cell.length_c   1.000
_cell.angle_alpha   90.00
_cell.angle_beta   90.00
_cell.angle_gamma   90.00
#
_symmetry.space_group_name_H-M   'P 1'
#
loop_
_entity.id
_entity.type
_entity.pdbx_description
1 polymer ?
#
loop_
_entity_poly.entity_id
_entity_poly.type
_entity_poly.pdbx_seq_one_letter_code
_entity_poly.pdbx_strand_id
1 'polypeptide(L)'
;MQNAARLGIDPIAADYVAISHGHYDHGGGTRALIEAGFKGTLITGKGMFDKKYATDGVSLEYLGLDFDEGFLGEAGIPHRIAKGGMEKIADGIFVLSAFPRIHTEEVANPRFLVERNGQRSIDDFSDEISLAVDSPKGFILLLGCSHPGVMNIIDAARAALPGPIYAVIGGTHLVEASPERLEIAVRFIKNLDIEVIGVSHCTGTRGVAELAKIGKKFFKNTTGHALFIDGLGN
;
A
#
# COMPACT_ATOMS: atom_id res chain seq x y z
N MET A 1 -7.06 13.70 8.74
CA MET A 1 -8.25 14.47 9.13
C MET A 1 -8.45 15.74 8.29
N GLN A 2 -7.46 16.65 8.13
CA GLN A 2 -7.65 17.92 7.38
C GLN A 2 -8.08 17.73 5.92
N ASN A 3 -7.43 16.82 5.18
CA ASN A 3 -7.79 16.57 3.77
C ASN A 3 -9.17 15.92 3.64
N ALA A 4 -9.55 15.01 4.55
CA ALA A 4 -10.88 14.42 4.57
C ALA A 4 -11.96 15.49 4.75
N ALA A 5 -11.78 16.39 5.71
CA ALA A 5 -12.70 17.52 5.92
C ALA A 5 -12.82 18.43 4.69
N ARG A 6 -11.69 18.75 4.01
CA ARG A 6 -11.70 19.57 2.78
C ARG A 6 -12.42 18.89 1.61
N LEU A 7 -12.40 17.57 1.57
CA LEU A 7 -13.04 16.76 0.52
C LEU A 7 -14.48 16.37 0.87
N GLY A 8 -14.97 16.75 2.06
CA GLY A 8 -16.30 16.34 2.54
C GLY A 8 -16.42 14.85 2.83
N ILE A 9 -15.30 14.17 3.12
CA ILE A 9 -15.26 12.76 3.46
C ILE A 9 -15.26 12.62 4.97
N ASP A 10 -16.13 11.76 5.49
CA ASP A 10 -16.13 11.38 6.90
C ASP A 10 -15.43 10.03 7.12
N PRO A 11 -14.15 10.02 7.50
CA PRO A 11 -13.41 8.78 7.70
C PRO A 11 -13.80 8.07 9.01
N ILE A 12 -14.53 8.74 9.93
CA ILE A 12 -14.98 8.16 11.20
C ILE A 12 -16.09 7.15 10.95
N ALA A 13 -16.91 7.37 9.91
CA ALA A 13 -18.00 6.48 9.51
C ALA A 13 -17.53 5.20 8.77
N ALA A 14 -16.23 5.02 8.56
CA ALA A 14 -15.72 3.83 7.89
C ALA A 14 -15.88 2.58 8.78
N ASP A 15 -16.29 1.45 8.18
CA ASP A 15 -16.33 0.15 8.85
C ASP A 15 -14.93 -0.45 9.02
N TYR A 16 -14.03 -0.16 8.07
CA TYR A 16 -12.67 -0.68 8.04
C TYR A 16 -11.67 0.42 7.69
N VAL A 17 -10.51 0.37 8.35
CA VAL A 17 -9.32 1.12 7.97
C VAL A 17 -8.20 0.11 7.72
N ALA A 18 -7.64 0.09 6.52
CA ALA A 18 -6.50 -0.75 6.18
C ALA A 18 -5.24 0.12 6.11
N ILE A 19 -4.21 -0.23 6.86
CA ILE A 19 -2.90 0.44 6.81
C ILE A 19 -1.95 -0.46 6.04
N SER A 20 -1.37 0.08 4.96
CA SER A 20 -0.54 -0.71 4.04
C SER A 20 0.71 -1.27 4.70
N HIS A 21 1.40 -0.50 5.53
CA HIS A 21 2.59 -0.92 6.29
C HIS A 21 2.90 0.08 7.42
N GLY A 22 3.82 -0.28 8.32
CA GLY A 22 4.10 0.41 9.57
C GLY A 22 5.03 1.63 9.47
N HIS A 23 5.07 2.36 8.36
CA HIS A 23 5.73 3.65 8.30
C HIS A 23 4.81 4.77 8.78
N TYR A 24 5.40 5.79 9.44
CA TYR A 24 4.64 6.90 10.05
C TYR A 24 3.79 7.70 9.07
N ASP A 25 4.23 7.82 7.82
CA ASP A 25 3.50 8.55 6.76
C ASP A 25 2.31 7.77 6.19
N HIS A 26 2.19 6.47 6.53
CA HIS A 26 1.03 5.63 6.20
C HIS A 26 0.09 5.44 7.39
N GLY A 27 0.62 5.21 8.58
CA GLY A 27 -0.17 4.93 9.77
C GLY A 27 -0.34 6.10 10.74
N GLY A 28 0.44 7.19 10.62
CA GLY A 28 0.48 8.28 11.61
C GLY A 28 -0.83 9.07 11.77
N GLY A 29 -1.75 8.98 10.81
CA GLY A 29 -3.08 9.58 10.95
C GLY A 29 -4.08 8.77 11.77
N THR A 30 -3.75 7.51 12.09
CA THR A 30 -4.69 6.55 12.72
C THR A 30 -5.02 6.93 14.14
N ARG A 31 -4.04 7.37 14.94
CA ARG A 31 -4.28 7.86 16.30
C ARG A 31 -5.32 8.98 16.31
N ALA A 32 -5.12 10.02 15.50
CA ALA A 32 -6.05 11.15 15.40
C ALA A 32 -7.43 10.73 14.90
N LEU A 33 -7.53 9.71 14.04
CA LEU A 33 -8.80 9.18 13.58
C LEU A 33 -9.55 8.46 14.71
N ILE A 34 -8.86 7.64 15.50
CA ILE A 34 -9.41 6.93 16.65
C ILE A 34 -9.87 7.92 17.73
N GLU A 35 -9.03 8.91 18.06
CA GLU A 35 -9.36 9.97 19.03
C GLU A 35 -10.56 10.82 18.58
N ALA A 36 -10.75 10.97 17.27
CA ALA A 36 -11.93 11.64 16.71
C ALA A 36 -13.22 10.82 16.76
N GLY A 37 -13.13 9.53 17.14
CA GLY A 37 -14.31 8.68 17.36
C GLY A 37 -14.49 7.49 16.43
N PHE A 38 -13.51 7.17 15.58
CA PHE A 38 -13.55 5.94 14.76
C PHE A 38 -13.69 4.70 15.67
N LYS A 39 -14.59 3.77 15.29
CA LYS A 39 -14.87 2.52 16.01
C LYS A 39 -14.91 1.29 15.10
N GLY A 40 -14.58 1.45 13.82
CA GLY A 40 -14.46 0.33 12.89
C GLY A 40 -13.25 -0.56 13.15
N THR A 41 -13.05 -1.54 12.30
CA THR A 41 -11.94 -2.49 12.41
C THR A 41 -10.69 -1.97 11.72
N LEU A 42 -9.55 -2.00 12.42
CA LEU A 42 -8.23 -1.77 11.83
C LEU A 42 -7.70 -3.06 11.21
N ILE A 43 -7.26 -3.01 9.95
CA ILE A 43 -6.65 -4.13 9.23
C ILE A 43 -5.20 -3.81 8.92
N THR A 44 -4.28 -4.71 9.26
CA THR A 44 -2.84 -4.54 9.03
C THR A 44 -2.20 -5.84 8.57
N GLY A 45 -0.97 -5.77 8.10
CA GLY A 45 -0.14 -6.95 7.91
C GLY A 45 0.60 -7.35 9.18
N LYS A 46 1.24 -8.51 9.11
CA LYS A 46 2.01 -9.07 10.23
C LYS A 46 3.28 -8.26 10.49
N GLY A 47 3.48 -7.82 11.74
CA GLY A 47 4.66 -7.03 12.13
C GLY A 47 4.48 -5.52 11.91
N MET A 48 3.24 -5.04 11.74
CA MET A 48 2.90 -3.63 11.59
C MET A 48 3.50 -2.73 12.68
N PHE A 49 3.61 -3.23 13.92
CA PHE A 49 4.12 -2.50 15.08
C PHE A 49 5.58 -2.78 15.38
N ASP A 50 6.29 -3.55 14.54
CA ASP A 50 7.73 -3.68 14.64
C ASP A 50 8.38 -2.30 14.45
N LYS A 51 9.45 -2.02 15.22
CA LYS A 51 10.14 -0.74 15.10
C LYS A 51 10.86 -0.66 13.76
N LYS A 52 10.57 0.38 13.00
CA LYS A 52 11.12 0.59 11.67
C LYS A 52 12.05 1.80 11.65
N TYR A 53 13.12 1.69 10.88
CA TYR A 53 14.14 2.74 10.78
C TYR A 53 14.62 2.89 9.33
N ALA A 54 15.13 4.09 9.02
CA ALA A 54 15.98 4.29 7.85
C ALA A 54 17.41 4.60 8.31
N THR A 55 18.38 4.21 7.51
CA THR A 55 19.78 4.55 7.72
C THR A 55 20.45 5.06 6.44
N ASP A 56 21.38 5.97 6.60
CA ASP A 56 22.34 6.41 5.56
C ASP A 56 23.74 5.79 5.77
N GLY A 57 23.85 4.84 6.70
CA GLY A 57 25.11 4.22 7.12
C GLY A 57 25.79 4.93 8.29
N VAL A 58 25.36 6.14 8.65
CA VAL A 58 25.90 6.95 9.75
C VAL A 58 24.83 7.25 10.80
N SER A 59 23.67 7.66 10.36
CA SER A 59 22.52 8.00 11.19
C SER A 59 21.44 6.93 11.14
N LEU A 60 20.56 6.95 12.13
CA LEU A 60 19.38 6.09 12.22
C LEU A 60 18.17 6.96 12.51
N GLU A 61 17.22 6.98 11.58
CA GLU A 61 15.96 7.70 11.67
C GLU A 61 14.83 6.71 11.99
N TYR A 62 14.02 7.01 13.00
CA TYR A 62 12.83 6.20 13.30
C TYR A 62 11.72 6.49 12.29
N LEU A 63 11.22 5.45 11.66
CA LEU A 63 10.14 5.54 10.66
C LEU A 63 8.83 4.88 11.12
N GLY A 64 8.82 4.27 12.31
CA GLY A 64 7.66 3.53 12.80
C GLY A 64 6.50 4.42 13.24
N LEU A 65 5.47 3.78 13.73
CA LEU A 65 4.26 4.42 14.22
C LEU A 65 4.47 5.06 15.59
N ASP A 66 3.61 6.02 15.94
CA ASP A 66 3.53 6.67 17.24
C ASP A 66 2.54 5.98 18.21
N PHE A 67 1.99 4.81 17.81
CA PHE A 67 1.09 3.97 18.60
C PHE A 67 1.38 2.49 18.38
N ASP A 68 0.84 1.64 19.25
CA ASP A 68 1.01 0.19 19.25
C ASP A 68 -0.32 -0.55 19.47
N GLU A 69 -0.27 -1.87 19.61
CA GLU A 69 -1.45 -2.69 19.92
C GLU A 69 -2.08 -2.36 21.27
N GLY A 70 -1.27 -1.93 22.26
CA GLY A 70 -1.77 -1.50 23.56
C GLY A 70 -2.73 -0.32 23.43
N PHE A 71 -2.35 0.68 22.66
CA PHE A 71 -3.22 1.83 22.36
C PHE A 71 -4.53 1.41 21.68
N LEU A 72 -4.49 0.47 20.74
CA LEU A 72 -5.72 -0.05 20.10
C LEU A 72 -6.63 -0.73 21.11
N GLY A 73 -6.04 -1.56 22.00
CA GLY A 73 -6.77 -2.23 23.08
C GLY A 73 -7.43 -1.27 24.05
N GLU A 74 -6.71 -0.23 24.51
CA GLU A 74 -7.24 0.81 25.40
C GLU A 74 -8.36 1.62 24.74
N ALA A 75 -8.25 1.91 23.43
CA ALA A 75 -9.26 2.62 22.66
C ALA A 75 -10.47 1.73 22.27
N GLY A 76 -10.39 0.41 22.51
CA GLY A 76 -11.42 -0.56 22.16
C GLY A 76 -11.59 -0.75 20.65
N ILE A 77 -10.50 -0.62 19.88
CA ILE A 77 -10.50 -0.76 18.41
C ILE A 77 -10.27 -2.22 18.04
N PRO A 78 -11.20 -2.89 17.34
CA PRO A 78 -10.96 -4.22 16.81
C PRO A 78 -9.78 -4.19 15.83
N HIS A 79 -8.81 -5.09 16.03
CA HIS A 79 -7.63 -5.21 15.18
C HIS A 79 -7.59 -6.58 14.51
N ARG A 80 -7.42 -6.61 13.20
CA ARG A 80 -7.29 -7.81 12.38
C ARG A 80 -5.97 -7.80 11.63
N ILE A 81 -5.16 -8.83 11.83
CA ILE A 81 -3.92 -9.04 11.07
C ILE A 81 -4.22 -9.94 9.87
N ALA A 82 -3.83 -9.53 8.68
CA ALA A 82 -3.93 -10.33 7.47
C ALA A 82 -3.07 -11.60 7.57
N LYS A 83 -3.64 -12.76 7.19
CA LYS A 83 -3.07 -14.09 7.42
C LYS A 83 -2.14 -14.58 6.30
N GLY A 84 -2.07 -13.84 5.19
CA GLY A 84 -1.32 -14.21 3.99
C GLY A 84 -2.21 -14.61 2.83
N GLY A 85 -1.74 -14.34 1.61
CA GLY A 85 -2.52 -14.53 0.40
C GLY A 85 -3.66 -13.52 0.28
N MET A 86 -4.81 -13.97 -0.20
CA MET A 86 -6.01 -13.15 -0.38
C MET A 86 -7.08 -13.51 0.65
N GLU A 87 -7.63 -12.50 1.32
CA GLU A 87 -8.74 -12.64 2.27
C GLU A 87 -9.86 -11.65 1.97
N LYS A 88 -11.11 -12.10 1.99
CA LYS A 88 -12.27 -11.22 1.91
C LYS A 88 -12.46 -10.46 3.23
N ILE A 89 -12.61 -9.15 3.16
CA ILE A 89 -12.88 -8.28 4.31
C ILE A 89 -14.31 -7.74 4.33
N ALA A 90 -14.86 -7.46 3.15
CA ALA A 90 -16.24 -7.09 2.93
C ALA A 90 -16.70 -7.58 1.54
N ASP A 91 -17.97 -7.38 1.19
CA ASP A 91 -18.44 -7.74 -0.15
C ASP A 91 -17.71 -6.94 -1.22
N GLY A 92 -17.09 -7.67 -2.17
CA GLY A 92 -16.27 -7.09 -3.22
C GLY A 92 -14.93 -6.50 -2.77
N ILE A 93 -14.55 -6.61 -1.48
CA ILE A 93 -13.28 -6.04 -0.98
C ILE A 93 -12.42 -7.13 -0.36
N PHE A 94 -11.18 -7.20 -0.82
CA PHE A 94 -10.18 -8.18 -0.40
C PHE A 94 -8.90 -7.50 0.07
N VAL A 95 -8.25 -8.09 1.07
CA VAL A 95 -6.87 -7.76 1.44
C VAL A 95 -5.93 -8.82 0.89
N LEU A 96 -4.79 -8.37 0.34
CA LEU A 96 -3.70 -9.22 -0.10
C LEU A 96 -2.48 -8.93 0.77
N SER A 97 -1.74 -9.97 1.14
CA SER A 97 -0.54 -9.87 1.98
C SER A 97 0.40 -11.04 1.76
N ALA A 98 1.59 -11.00 2.37
CA ALA A 98 2.62 -12.03 2.24
C ALA A 98 3.03 -12.27 0.77
N PHE A 99 3.46 -11.22 0.09
CA PHE A 99 3.82 -11.23 -1.32
C PHE A 99 5.09 -12.05 -1.59
N PRO A 100 5.04 -13.09 -2.46
CA PRO A 100 6.22 -13.83 -2.89
C PRO A 100 7.24 -12.93 -3.61
N ARG A 101 8.53 -13.13 -3.35
CA ARG A 101 9.64 -12.39 -3.99
C ARG A 101 10.13 -13.16 -5.21
N ILE A 102 9.39 -13.12 -6.33
CA ILE A 102 9.71 -13.85 -7.55
C ILE A 102 10.53 -13.03 -8.56
N HIS A 103 10.43 -11.70 -8.50
CA HIS A 103 11.22 -10.79 -9.31
C HIS A 103 12.50 -10.43 -8.56
N THR A 104 13.63 -11.00 -9.01
CA THR A 104 14.94 -10.85 -8.36
C THR A 104 15.50 -9.43 -8.44
N GLU A 105 14.98 -8.61 -9.33
CA GLU A 105 15.31 -7.19 -9.47
C GLU A 105 14.67 -6.32 -8.37
N GLU A 106 13.64 -6.82 -7.71
CA GLU A 106 12.93 -6.12 -6.63
C GLU A 106 13.50 -6.51 -5.25
N VAL A 107 14.80 -6.28 -5.08
CA VAL A 107 15.49 -6.53 -3.81
C VAL A 107 15.05 -5.55 -2.73
N ALA A 108 15.04 -6.02 -1.47
CA ALA A 108 14.81 -5.15 -0.32
C ALA A 108 15.90 -4.07 -0.25
N ASN A 109 15.50 -2.82 -0.04
CA ASN A 109 16.45 -1.72 0.07
C ASN A 109 17.14 -1.79 1.44
N PRO A 110 18.49 -1.94 1.50
CA PRO A 110 19.22 -2.08 2.76
C PRO A 110 19.18 -0.82 3.64
N ARG A 111 18.69 0.29 3.12
CA ARG A 111 18.44 1.50 3.89
C ARG A 111 17.35 1.30 4.95
N PHE A 112 16.36 0.45 4.70
CA PHE A 112 15.25 0.21 5.61
C PHE A 112 15.56 -0.95 6.54
N LEU A 113 15.42 -0.70 7.83
CA LEU A 113 15.69 -1.68 8.89
C LEU A 113 14.46 -1.89 9.74
N VAL A 114 14.28 -3.14 10.17
CA VAL A 114 13.27 -3.52 11.16
C VAL A 114 13.96 -4.05 12.42
N GLU A 115 13.44 -3.69 13.60
CA GLU A 115 13.91 -4.19 14.88
C GLU A 115 12.91 -5.18 15.45
N ARG A 116 13.31 -6.44 15.57
CA ARG A 116 12.54 -7.54 16.17
C ARG A 116 13.34 -8.16 17.28
N ASN A 117 12.76 -8.30 18.48
CA ASN A 117 13.44 -8.87 19.65
C ASN A 117 14.78 -8.18 19.99
N GLY A 118 14.88 -6.86 19.78
CA GLY A 118 16.08 -6.09 20.04
C GLY A 118 17.20 -6.25 18.99
N GLN A 119 16.95 -6.98 17.92
CA GLN A 119 17.91 -7.14 16.82
C GLN A 119 17.39 -6.42 15.56
N ARG A 120 18.30 -5.74 14.87
CA ARG A 120 17.99 -5.07 13.61
C ARG A 120 18.46 -5.90 12.42
N SER A 121 17.60 -5.95 11.41
CA SER A 121 17.88 -6.55 10.11
C SER A 121 17.30 -5.68 9.01
N ILE A 122 17.67 -5.94 7.75
CA ILE A 122 16.99 -5.32 6.60
C ILE A 122 15.50 -5.64 6.71
N ASP A 123 14.65 -4.62 6.51
CA ASP A 123 13.20 -4.79 6.55
C ASP A 123 12.74 -5.60 5.34
N ASP A 124 12.08 -6.70 5.62
CA ASP A 124 11.45 -7.56 4.62
C ASP A 124 10.06 -7.09 4.21
N PHE A 125 9.53 -6.06 4.90
CA PHE A 125 8.18 -5.54 4.70
C PHE A 125 7.11 -6.62 4.70
N SER A 126 7.23 -7.59 5.61
CA SER A 126 6.23 -8.65 5.80
C SER A 126 4.88 -8.12 6.27
N ASP A 127 4.85 -6.87 6.72
CA ASP A 127 3.64 -6.14 7.13
C ASP A 127 2.91 -5.45 5.98
N GLU A 128 3.49 -5.41 4.77
CA GLU A 128 2.80 -4.72 3.67
C GLU A 128 1.57 -5.49 3.19
N ILE A 129 0.46 -4.75 3.08
CA ILE A 129 -0.79 -5.22 2.51
C ILE A 129 -1.23 -4.32 1.36
N SER A 130 -2.01 -4.89 0.45
CA SER A 130 -2.72 -4.18 -0.61
C SER A 130 -4.19 -4.54 -0.57
N LEU A 131 -5.05 -3.71 -1.13
CA LEU A 131 -6.47 -4.02 -1.27
C LEU A 131 -6.82 -4.31 -2.73
N ALA A 132 -7.77 -5.22 -2.94
CA ALA A 132 -8.40 -5.40 -4.23
C ALA A 132 -9.90 -5.16 -4.08
N VAL A 133 -10.45 -4.32 -4.94
CA VAL A 133 -11.87 -3.99 -4.98
C VAL A 133 -12.45 -4.54 -6.26
N ASP A 134 -13.49 -5.37 -6.14
CA ASP A 134 -14.22 -5.91 -7.28
C ASP A 134 -15.04 -4.81 -7.96
N SER A 135 -15.07 -4.82 -9.28
CA SER A 135 -15.84 -3.88 -10.07
C SER A 135 -16.39 -4.54 -11.35
N PRO A 136 -17.38 -3.96 -12.00
CA PRO A 136 -17.93 -4.50 -13.26
C PRO A 136 -16.89 -4.65 -14.39
N LYS A 137 -15.75 -3.96 -14.29
CA LYS A 137 -14.66 -4.02 -15.30
C LYS A 137 -13.49 -4.92 -14.88
N GLY A 138 -13.52 -5.49 -13.67
CA GLY A 138 -12.44 -6.26 -13.08
C GLY A 138 -11.95 -5.63 -11.78
N PHE A 139 -10.92 -6.19 -11.21
CA PHE A 139 -10.41 -5.76 -9.91
C PHE A 139 -9.61 -4.45 -9.99
N ILE A 140 -9.82 -3.58 -9.01
CA ILE A 140 -9.01 -2.40 -8.76
C ILE A 140 -8.04 -2.76 -7.65
N LEU A 141 -6.75 -2.80 -7.96
CA LEU A 141 -5.68 -3.07 -7.00
C LEU A 141 -5.19 -1.73 -6.42
N LEU A 142 -5.37 -1.57 -5.10
CA LEU A 142 -4.91 -0.40 -4.35
C LEU A 142 -3.63 -0.76 -3.60
N LEU A 143 -2.55 -0.07 -3.92
CA LEU A 143 -1.22 -0.27 -3.38
C LEU A 143 -0.90 0.74 -2.28
N GLY A 144 -0.07 0.33 -1.30
CA GLY A 144 0.65 1.22 -0.43
C GLY A 144 1.88 1.81 -1.11
N CYS A 145 3.06 1.54 -0.56
CA CYS A 145 4.34 1.89 -1.18
C CYS A 145 4.88 0.82 -2.13
N SER A 146 4.42 -0.40 -2.03
CA SER A 146 4.95 -1.55 -2.77
C SER A 146 6.42 -1.87 -2.43
N HIS A 147 6.79 -1.82 -1.15
CA HIS A 147 8.13 -2.20 -0.69
C HIS A 147 8.50 -3.66 -1.02
N PRO A 148 7.56 -4.63 -1.02
CA PRO A 148 7.82 -5.97 -1.56
C PRO A 148 8.23 -6.00 -3.05
N GLY A 149 8.01 -4.90 -3.74
CA GLY A 149 8.17 -4.78 -5.19
C GLY A 149 6.82 -4.72 -5.90
N VAL A 150 6.64 -3.73 -6.76
CA VAL A 150 5.37 -3.54 -7.48
C VAL A 150 5.07 -4.71 -8.42
N MET A 151 6.08 -5.31 -9.04
CA MET A 151 5.92 -6.47 -9.92
C MET A 151 5.52 -7.71 -9.11
N ASN A 152 6.16 -7.93 -7.95
CA ASN A 152 5.83 -9.02 -7.04
C ASN A 152 4.38 -8.92 -6.54
N ILE A 153 3.92 -7.72 -6.17
CA ILE A 153 2.55 -7.51 -5.70
C ILE A 153 1.53 -7.73 -6.82
N ILE A 154 1.78 -7.20 -8.02
CA ILE A 154 0.86 -7.36 -9.16
C ILE A 154 0.75 -8.83 -9.56
N ASP A 155 1.86 -9.56 -9.65
CA ASP A 155 1.81 -10.98 -10.03
C ASP A 155 1.17 -11.83 -8.93
N ALA A 156 1.41 -11.53 -7.65
CA ALA A 156 0.69 -12.19 -6.55
C ALA A 156 -0.83 -11.93 -6.62
N ALA A 157 -1.23 -10.69 -6.92
CA ALA A 157 -2.64 -10.34 -7.09
C ALA A 157 -3.26 -11.07 -8.30
N ARG A 158 -2.57 -11.12 -9.44
CA ARG A 158 -3.04 -11.85 -10.64
C ARG A 158 -3.22 -13.35 -10.39
N ALA A 159 -2.35 -13.94 -9.56
CA ALA A 159 -2.44 -15.35 -9.21
C ALA A 159 -3.58 -15.65 -8.22
N ALA A 160 -3.93 -14.69 -7.35
CA ALA A 160 -4.91 -14.89 -6.28
C ALA A 160 -6.34 -14.47 -6.66
N LEU A 161 -6.49 -13.43 -7.48
CA LEU A 161 -7.80 -12.87 -7.83
C LEU A 161 -8.52 -13.75 -8.87
N PRO A 162 -9.85 -13.92 -8.74
CA PRO A 162 -10.62 -14.78 -9.66
C PRO A 162 -10.94 -14.13 -11.01
N GLY A 163 -10.47 -12.91 -11.25
CA GLY A 163 -10.72 -12.15 -12.47
C GLY A 163 -9.59 -11.19 -12.84
N PRO A 164 -9.69 -10.48 -13.95
CA PRO A 164 -8.66 -9.58 -14.42
C PRO A 164 -8.50 -8.37 -13.51
N ILE A 165 -7.30 -7.80 -13.47
CA ILE A 165 -7.03 -6.50 -12.84
C ILE A 165 -7.32 -5.42 -13.89
N TYR A 166 -8.33 -4.59 -13.62
CA TYR A 166 -8.69 -3.44 -14.44
C TYR A 166 -7.81 -2.22 -14.17
N ALA A 167 -7.53 -1.97 -12.90
CA ALA A 167 -6.76 -0.79 -12.48
C ALA A 167 -5.72 -1.14 -11.40
N VAL A 168 -4.58 -0.46 -11.45
CA VAL A 168 -3.56 -0.46 -10.38
C VAL A 168 -3.34 0.98 -9.95
N ILE A 169 -3.55 1.27 -8.65
CA ILE A 169 -3.51 2.63 -8.11
C ILE A 169 -2.68 2.64 -6.83
N GLY A 170 -1.69 3.52 -6.73
CA GLY A 170 -0.90 3.72 -5.52
C GLY A 170 0.57 4.02 -5.74
N GLY A 171 1.40 3.70 -4.74
CA GLY A 171 2.85 3.87 -4.78
C GLY A 171 3.56 2.65 -5.38
N THR A 172 4.68 2.88 -6.06
CA THR A 172 5.45 1.82 -6.73
C THR A 172 6.88 1.70 -6.21
N HIS A 173 7.25 2.53 -5.24
CA HIS A 173 8.60 2.67 -4.67
C HIS A 173 9.73 2.74 -5.71
N LEU A 174 9.49 3.46 -6.83
CA LEU A 174 10.49 3.67 -7.89
C LEU A 174 11.36 4.89 -7.65
N VAL A 175 11.10 5.68 -6.59
CA VAL A 175 11.88 6.89 -6.25
C VAL A 175 13.36 6.56 -6.02
N GLU A 176 13.66 5.43 -5.43
CA GLU A 176 15.02 4.94 -5.11
C GLU A 176 15.51 3.84 -6.07
N ALA A 177 14.75 3.56 -7.14
CA ALA A 177 15.13 2.53 -8.08
C ALA A 177 16.37 2.92 -8.90
N SER A 178 17.28 1.95 -9.13
CA SER A 178 18.34 2.10 -10.11
C SER A 178 17.73 2.33 -11.50
N PRO A 179 18.50 2.88 -12.47
CA PRO A 179 18.03 3.01 -13.85
C PRO A 179 17.50 1.70 -14.43
N GLU A 180 18.20 0.61 -14.19
CA GLU A 180 17.87 -0.73 -14.69
C GLU A 180 16.57 -1.24 -14.07
N ARG A 181 16.42 -1.14 -12.74
CA ARG A 181 15.19 -1.54 -12.04
C ARG A 181 14.00 -0.72 -12.53
N LEU A 182 14.18 0.59 -12.70
CA LEU A 182 13.13 1.46 -13.22
C LEU A 182 12.68 1.04 -14.62
N GLU A 183 13.62 0.78 -15.52
CA GLU A 183 13.33 0.32 -16.88
C GLU A 183 12.57 -1.01 -16.89
N ILE A 184 13.00 -1.97 -16.07
CA ILE A 184 12.37 -3.30 -15.96
C ILE A 184 10.93 -3.14 -15.45
N ALA A 185 10.71 -2.38 -14.37
CA ALA A 185 9.39 -2.16 -13.79
C ALA A 185 8.45 -1.43 -14.76
N VAL A 186 8.92 -0.40 -15.45
CA VAL A 186 8.13 0.33 -16.45
C VAL A 186 7.76 -0.58 -17.63
N ARG A 187 8.71 -1.38 -18.13
CA ARG A 187 8.45 -2.35 -19.19
C ARG A 187 7.45 -3.41 -18.76
N PHE A 188 7.58 -3.93 -17.53
CA PHE A 188 6.63 -4.88 -16.96
C PHE A 188 5.22 -4.27 -16.94
N ILE A 189 5.05 -3.09 -16.32
CA ILE A 189 3.74 -2.41 -16.20
C ILE A 189 3.15 -2.09 -17.57
N LYS A 190 3.97 -1.64 -18.52
CA LYS A 190 3.54 -1.33 -19.90
C LYS A 190 2.95 -2.54 -20.63
N ASN A 191 3.49 -3.73 -20.35
CA ASN A 191 3.09 -4.98 -21.01
C ASN A 191 1.90 -5.67 -20.32
N LEU A 192 1.40 -5.12 -19.20
CA LEU A 192 0.22 -5.64 -18.55
C LEU A 192 -1.04 -5.30 -19.33
N ASP A 193 -1.98 -6.24 -19.35
CA ASP A 193 -3.35 -6.02 -19.83
C ASP A 193 -4.18 -5.36 -18.71
N ILE A 194 -3.81 -4.12 -18.39
CA ILE A 194 -4.44 -3.27 -17.37
C ILE A 194 -4.82 -1.95 -18.04
N GLU A 195 -6.07 -1.52 -17.83
CA GLU A 195 -6.62 -0.33 -18.49
C GLU A 195 -6.26 0.97 -17.80
N VAL A 196 -6.00 0.94 -16.48
CA VAL A 196 -5.77 2.14 -15.67
C VAL A 196 -4.56 1.96 -14.76
N ILE A 197 -3.60 2.86 -14.88
CA ILE A 197 -2.39 2.93 -14.03
C ILE A 197 -2.35 4.31 -13.36
N GLY A 198 -2.66 4.36 -12.09
CA GLY A 198 -2.64 5.59 -11.28
C GLY A 198 -1.52 5.56 -10.25
N VAL A 199 -0.49 6.37 -10.41
CA VAL A 199 0.66 6.34 -9.48
C VAL A 199 0.84 7.61 -8.68
N SER A 200 1.42 7.48 -7.48
CA SER A 200 1.59 8.57 -6.53
C SER A 200 2.79 8.35 -5.61
N HIS A 201 2.97 9.26 -4.68
CA HIS A 201 3.80 9.17 -3.47
C HIS A 201 5.24 8.72 -3.77
N CYS A 202 5.62 7.53 -3.29
CA CYS A 202 6.95 6.95 -3.43
C CYS A 202 7.32 6.51 -4.87
N THR A 203 6.44 6.68 -5.84
CA THR A 203 6.80 6.49 -7.26
C THR A 203 7.88 7.51 -7.68
N GLY A 204 7.88 8.69 -7.08
CA GLY A 204 8.84 9.75 -7.34
C GLY A 204 8.71 10.37 -8.74
N THR A 205 9.33 11.53 -8.92
CA THR A 205 9.21 12.31 -10.17
C THR A 205 9.70 11.54 -11.39
N ARG A 206 10.82 10.81 -11.24
CA ARG A 206 11.42 10.03 -12.34
C ARG A 206 10.54 8.84 -12.73
N GLY A 207 10.01 8.10 -11.73
CA GLY A 207 9.09 6.99 -11.98
C GLY A 207 7.80 7.46 -12.65
N VAL A 208 7.22 8.57 -12.18
CA VAL A 208 6.04 9.20 -12.79
C VAL A 208 6.31 9.58 -14.25
N ALA A 209 7.47 10.20 -14.55
CA ALA A 209 7.80 10.64 -15.91
C ALA A 209 7.97 9.45 -16.87
N GLU A 210 8.58 8.34 -16.41
CA GLU A 210 8.74 7.15 -17.24
C GLU A 210 7.41 6.41 -17.45
N LEU A 211 6.60 6.26 -16.40
CA LEU A 211 5.29 5.62 -16.50
C LEU A 211 4.30 6.44 -17.34
N ALA A 212 4.41 7.77 -17.34
CA ALA A 212 3.55 8.62 -18.18
C ALA A 212 3.70 8.33 -19.70
N LYS A 213 4.82 7.75 -20.12
CA LYS A 213 5.04 7.33 -21.53
C LYS A 213 4.15 6.15 -21.96
N ILE A 214 3.46 5.48 -21.03
CA ILE A 214 2.45 4.45 -21.34
C ILE A 214 1.22 5.05 -22.05
N GLY A 215 1.03 6.37 -21.93
CA GLY A 215 -0.03 7.08 -22.63
C GLY A 215 -1.37 7.10 -21.86
N LYS A 216 -2.48 6.90 -22.58
CA LYS A 216 -3.84 7.13 -22.05
C LYS A 216 -4.23 6.28 -20.82
N LYS A 217 -3.57 5.14 -20.61
CA LYS A 217 -3.79 4.29 -19.41
C LYS A 217 -3.25 4.91 -18.12
N PHE A 218 -2.36 5.89 -18.23
CA PHE A 218 -1.66 6.49 -17.10
C PHE A 218 -2.34 7.76 -16.59
N PHE A 219 -2.38 7.92 -15.26
CA PHE A 219 -2.60 9.20 -14.63
C PHE A 219 -1.73 9.35 -13.38
N LYS A 220 -1.36 10.59 -13.05
CA LYS A 220 -0.73 10.91 -11.76
C LYS A 220 -1.84 11.02 -10.73
N ASN A 221 -1.87 10.07 -9.79
CA ASN A 221 -2.83 10.08 -8.70
C ASN A 221 -2.42 11.13 -7.65
N THR A 222 -3.31 12.03 -7.32
CA THR A 222 -3.10 13.11 -6.33
C THR A 222 -4.23 13.13 -5.31
N THR A 223 -4.01 13.76 -4.17
CA THR A 223 -5.05 13.91 -3.13
C THR A 223 -6.31 14.55 -3.73
N GLY A 224 -7.45 13.89 -3.53
CA GLY A 224 -8.75 14.33 -4.05
C GLY A 224 -9.04 13.92 -5.49
N HIS A 225 -8.14 13.18 -6.16
CA HIS A 225 -8.45 12.57 -7.45
C HIS A 225 -9.52 11.50 -7.27
N ALA A 226 -10.55 11.54 -8.12
CA ALA A 226 -11.62 10.55 -8.13
C ALA A 226 -11.61 9.80 -9.47
N LEU A 227 -11.59 8.47 -9.40
CA LEU A 227 -11.75 7.60 -10.55
C LEU A 227 -13.20 7.09 -10.58
N PHE A 228 -13.94 7.44 -11.62
CA PHE A 228 -15.29 6.94 -11.83
C PHE A 228 -15.25 5.70 -12.72
N ILE A 229 -15.89 4.63 -12.27
CA ILE A 229 -16.00 3.37 -13.02
C ILE A 229 -17.48 3.15 -13.31
N ASP A 230 -17.84 3.19 -14.61
CA ASP A 230 -19.22 2.96 -15.02
C ASP A 230 -19.71 1.59 -14.55
N GLY A 231 -20.87 1.56 -13.91
CA GLY A 231 -21.50 0.34 -13.39
C GLY A 231 -21.27 0.05 -11.89
N LEU A 232 -20.51 0.87 -11.16
CA LEU A 232 -20.53 0.88 -9.70
C LEU A 232 -21.66 1.81 -9.24
N GLY A 233 -22.82 1.20 -8.96
CA GLY A 233 -23.91 1.74 -8.15
C GLY A 233 -24.62 2.99 -8.66
N ASN A 234 -25.87 2.85 -8.95
CA ASN A 234 -26.90 3.85 -8.63
C ASN A 234 -27.37 3.61 -7.19
#